data_2a573d3b84afb13c4b65f7944515d011
#
_entry.id   2a573d3b84afb13c4b65f7944515d011
#
_cell.length_a   1.000
_cell.length_b   1.000
_cell.length_c   1.000
_cell.angle_alpha   90.00
_cell.angle_beta   90.00
_cell.angle_gamma   90.00
#
_symmetry.space_group_name_H-M   'P 1'
#
loop_
_entity.id
_entity.type
_entity.pdbx_description
1 polymer ?
#
loop_
_entity_poly.entity_id
_entity_poly.type
_entity_poly.pdbx_seq_one_letter_code
_entity_poly.pdbx_strand_id
1 'polypeptide(L)'
;MKQQNKIIVVGATSGLGRMLAERYIRDGHVVGIVGRRGDKLAEVAKGHSEVHCLKADVTDISQIAVHLSALAGEMGGLDLLVLCSGVGRMNPDLDYGLELPTVDTNVRGWTAVTDWAFSFFMQQGYGHLA
;
A
#
# COMPACT_ATOMS: atom_id res chain seq x y z
N MET A 1 25.70 4.75 -9.66
CA MET A 1 24.30 4.49 -10.08
C MET A 1 23.44 4.21 -8.86
N LYS A 2 22.30 4.84 -8.78
CA LYS A 2 21.31 4.48 -7.75
C LYS A 2 20.73 3.11 -8.07
N GLN A 3 20.65 2.24 -7.08
CA GLN A 3 19.99 0.95 -7.20
C GLN A 3 18.48 1.17 -7.41
N GLN A 4 17.90 0.52 -8.41
CA GLN A 4 16.46 0.49 -8.61
C GLN A 4 15.83 -0.53 -7.66
N ASN A 5 15.01 -0.05 -6.75
CA ASN A 5 14.26 -0.88 -5.83
C ASN A 5 12.82 -1.09 -6.32
N LYS A 6 12.20 -2.14 -5.83
CA LYS A 6 10.78 -2.47 -6.04
C LYS A 6 10.03 -2.16 -4.77
N ILE A 7 9.15 -1.16 -4.83
CA ILE A 7 8.54 -0.56 -3.65
C ILE A 7 7.03 -0.57 -3.79
N ILE A 8 6.34 -1.12 -2.80
CA ILE A 8 4.87 -0.99 -2.71
C ILE A 8 4.55 0.08 -1.66
N VAL A 9 3.69 1.03 -2.04
CA VAL A 9 3.12 2.02 -1.12
C VAL A 9 1.62 1.74 -0.99
N VAL A 10 1.20 1.32 0.19
CA VAL A 10 -0.21 1.07 0.52
C VAL A 10 -0.80 2.34 1.12
N GLY A 11 -1.89 2.82 0.54
CA GLY A 11 -2.45 4.12 0.88
C GLY A 11 -1.80 5.26 0.08
N ALA A 12 -1.66 5.08 -1.23
CA ALA A 12 -0.90 5.97 -2.12
C ALA A 12 -1.74 7.04 -2.82
N THR A 13 -3.04 7.16 -2.52
CA THR A 13 -3.93 8.08 -3.25
C THR A 13 -3.96 9.49 -2.68
N SER A 14 -3.48 9.69 -1.46
CA SER A 14 -3.48 11.00 -0.80
C SER A 14 -2.42 11.08 0.29
N GLY A 15 -2.18 12.28 0.78
CA GLY A 15 -1.33 12.55 1.94
C GLY A 15 0.10 12.04 1.82
N LEU A 16 0.61 11.51 2.91
CA LEU A 16 1.99 11.04 3.01
C LEU A 16 2.29 9.90 2.03
N GLY A 17 1.37 8.95 1.89
CA GLY A 17 1.56 7.82 0.97
C GLY A 17 1.72 8.27 -0.48
N ARG A 18 0.90 9.23 -0.93
CA ARG A 18 1.03 9.79 -2.28
C ARG A 18 2.36 10.53 -2.45
N MET A 19 2.77 11.33 -1.49
CA MET A 19 4.05 12.04 -1.53
C MET A 19 5.24 11.08 -1.65
N LEU A 20 5.22 10.02 -0.87
CA LEU A 20 6.26 8.98 -0.94
C LEU A 20 6.26 8.25 -2.26
N ALA A 21 5.10 7.85 -2.76
CA ALA A 21 4.98 7.18 -4.06
C ALA A 21 5.53 8.06 -5.18
N GLU A 22 5.12 9.32 -5.24
CA GLU A 22 5.60 10.28 -6.24
C GLU A 22 7.12 10.51 -6.13
N ARG A 23 7.68 10.50 -4.92
CA ARG A 23 9.11 10.62 -4.70
C ARG A 23 9.86 9.40 -5.22
N TYR A 24 9.41 8.19 -4.89
CA TYR A 24 10.03 6.94 -5.37
C TYR A 24 9.96 6.82 -6.89
N ILE A 25 8.84 7.23 -7.50
CA ILE A 25 8.68 7.26 -8.96
C ILE A 25 9.70 8.21 -9.58
N ARG A 26 9.84 9.41 -9.04
CA ARG A 26 10.80 10.41 -9.51
C ARG A 26 12.24 9.92 -9.40
N ASP A 27 12.54 9.18 -8.35
CA ASP A 27 13.87 8.62 -8.12
C ASP A 27 14.18 7.39 -8.99
N GLY A 28 13.23 6.94 -9.83
CA GLY A 28 13.44 5.89 -10.83
C GLY A 28 13.24 4.46 -10.33
N HIS A 29 12.52 4.28 -9.22
CA HIS A 29 12.18 2.96 -8.70
C HIS A 29 10.98 2.33 -9.44
N VAL A 30 10.84 1.02 -9.35
CA VAL A 30 9.61 0.32 -9.72
C VAL A 30 8.64 0.46 -8.54
N VAL A 31 7.48 1.05 -8.76
CA VAL A 31 6.57 1.40 -7.67
C VAL A 31 5.19 0.78 -7.89
N GLY A 32 4.75 -0.04 -6.93
CA GLY A 32 3.39 -0.49 -6.82
C GLY A 32 2.61 0.47 -5.92
N ILE A 33 1.52 1.01 -6.41
CA ILE A 33 0.66 1.93 -5.65
C ILE A 33 -0.69 1.29 -5.39
N VAL A 34 -1.09 1.29 -4.12
CA VAL A 34 -2.31 0.62 -3.65
C VAL A 34 -3.24 1.61 -3.00
N GLY A 35 -4.49 1.59 -3.38
CA GLY A 35 -5.53 2.44 -2.82
C GLY A 35 -6.92 2.04 -3.30
N ARG A 36 -7.94 2.64 -2.68
CA ARG A 36 -9.34 2.37 -3.01
C ARG A 36 -9.84 3.14 -4.22
N ARG A 37 -9.22 4.28 -4.55
CA ARG A 37 -9.66 5.20 -5.61
C ARG A 37 -8.84 5.00 -6.86
N GLY A 38 -9.37 4.22 -7.80
CA GLY A 38 -8.69 3.91 -9.05
C GLY A 38 -8.35 5.12 -9.91
N ASP A 39 -9.20 6.15 -9.91
CA ASP A 39 -8.97 7.42 -10.61
C ASP A 39 -7.73 8.16 -10.06
N LYS A 40 -7.55 8.16 -8.74
CA LYS A 40 -6.40 8.78 -8.08
C LYS A 40 -5.11 8.00 -8.34
N LEU A 41 -5.18 6.68 -8.35
CA LEU A 41 -4.04 5.84 -8.73
C LEU A 41 -3.60 6.13 -10.17
N ALA A 42 -4.55 6.27 -11.09
CA ALA A 42 -4.28 6.60 -12.48
C ALA A 42 -3.60 7.97 -12.62
N GLU A 43 -4.00 8.97 -11.82
CA GLU A 43 -3.33 10.27 -11.79
C GLU A 43 -1.84 10.13 -11.40
N VAL A 44 -1.55 9.36 -10.36
CA VAL A 44 -0.17 9.17 -9.88
C VAL A 44 0.68 8.42 -10.90
N ALA A 45 0.09 7.43 -11.57
CA ALA A 45 0.78 6.59 -12.56
C ALA A 45 0.96 7.25 -13.93
N LYS A 46 0.26 8.33 -14.21
CA LYS A 46 0.23 8.95 -15.55
C LYS A 46 1.63 9.32 -16.04
N GLY A 47 2.00 8.77 -17.20
CA GLY A 47 3.30 9.04 -17.84
C GLY A 47 4.48 8.22 -17.27
N HIS A 48 4.20 7.23 -16.41
CA HIS A 48 5.24 6.42 -15.76
C HIS A 48 5.02 4.93 -16.03
N SER A 49 5.87 4.32 -16.87
CA SER A 49 5.76 2.90 -17.23
C SER A 49 6.17 1.93 -16.12
N GLU A 50 6.96 2.40 -15.15
CA GLU A 50 7.44 1.60 -14.02
C GLU A 50 6.51 1.64 -12.79
N VAL A 51 5.28 2.12 -12.98
CA VAL A 51 4.26 2.21 -11.93
C VAL A 51 3.17 1.18 -12.16
N HIS A 52 2.91 0.37 -11.15
CA HIS A 52 1.85 -0.64 -11.14
C HIS A 52 0.76 -0.22 -10.18
N CYS A 53 -0.48 -0.15 -10.66
CA CYS A 53 -1.63 0.24 -9.85
C CYS A 53 -2.41 -0.98 -9.36
N LEU A 54 -2.78 -0.95 -8.09
CA LEU A 54 -3.67 -1.93 -7.49
C LEU A 54 -4.82 -1.21 -6.77
N LYS A 55 -6.02 -1.31 -7.33
CA LYS A 55 -7.23 -0.88 -6.62
C LYS A 55 -7.63 -1.97 -5.63
N ALA A 56 -7.44 -1.71 -4.35
CA ALA A 56 -7.75 -2.65 -3.29
C ALA A 56 -8.09 -1.91 -1.99
N ASP A 57 -8.85 -2.57 -1.14
CA ASP A 57 -9.19 -2.12 0.21
C ASP A 57 -8.52 -3.04 1.22
N VAL A 58 -7.74 -2.48 2.14
CA VAL A 58 -7.04 -3.26 3.17
C VAL A 58 -8.02 -3.95 4.13
N THR A 59 -9.27 -3.48 4.22
CA THR A 59 -10.31 -4.10 5.03
C THR A 59 -10.91 -5.35 4.40
N ASP A 60 -10.64 -5.60 3.12
CA ASP A 60 -11.00 -6.86 2.46
C ASP A 60 -9.98 -7.94 2.81
N ILE A 61 -10.08 -8.44 4.02
CA ILE A 61 -9.12 -9.36 4.63
C ILE A 61 -8.97 -10.65 3.80
N SER A 62 -10.05 -11.10 3.15
CA SER A 62 -10.04 -12.33 2.35
C SER A 62 -9.22 -12.20 1.05
N GLN A 63 -9.03 -11.00 0.54
CA GLN A 63 -8.45 -10.75 -0.79
C GLN A 63 -7.15 -9.97 -0.77
N ILE A 64 -6.88 -9.19 0.28
CA ILE A 64 -5.74 -8.26 0.26
C ILE A 64 -4.40 -8.99 0.06
N ALA A 65 -4.18 -10.12 0.70
CA ALA A 65 -2.95 -10.90 0.53
C ALA A 65 -2.78 -11.43 -0.89
N VAL A 66 -3.88 -11.90 -1.51
CA VAL A 66 -3.88 -12.39 -2.89
C VAL A 66 -3.53 -11.27 -3.86
N HIS A 67 -4.15 -10.10 -3.68
CA HIS A 67 -3.91 -8.94 -4.53
C HIS A 67 -2.48 -8.41 -4.39
N LEU A 68 -1.95 -8.33 -3.17
CA LEU A 68 -0.57 -7.90 -2.94
C LEU A 68 0.44 -8.89 -3.52
N SER A 69 0.17 -10.19 -3.42
CA SER A 69 1.02 -11.21 -4.03
C SER A 69 1.06 -11.08 -5.56
N ALA A 70 -0.09 -10.83 -6.18
CA ALA A 70 -0.16 -10.60 -7.62
C ALA A 70 0.63 -9.34 -8.03
N LEU A 71 0.49 -8.25 -7.27
CA LEU A 71 1.22 -7.01 -7.53
C LEU A 71 2.73 -7.21 -7.41
N ALA A 72 3.20 -7.86 -6.35
CA ALA A 72 4.62 -8.17 -6.18
C ALA A 72 5.14 -9.07 -7.31
N GLY A 73 4.33 -10.00 -7.80
CA GLY A 73 4.64 -10.84 -8.95
C GLY A 73 4.81 -10.03 -10.25
N GLU A 74 3.91 -9.09 -10.52
CA GLU A 74 4.01 -8.19 -11.67
C GLU A 74 5.27 -7.33 -11.62
N MET A 75 5.66 -6.89 -10.42
CA MET A 75 6.86 -6.08 -10.20
C MET A 75 8.16 -6.91 -10.26
N GLY A 76 8.06 -8.22 -10.22
CA GLY A 76 9.21 -9.13 -10.20
C GLY A 76 9.90 -9.24 -8.84
N GLY A 77 9.19 -9.01 -7.76
CA GLY A 77 9.69 -9.05 -6.38
C GLY A 77 9.34 -7.78 -5.60
N LEU A 78 9.85 -7.68 -4.38
CA LEU A 78 9.56 -6.57 -3.47
C LEU A 78 10.76 -6.33 -2.54
N ASP A 79 11.26 -5.09 -2.52
CA ASP A 79 12.36 -4.69 -1.63
C ASP A 79 11.85 -3.94 -0.40
N LEU A 80 10.81 -3.12 -0.57
CA LEU A 80 10.25 -2.27 0.48
C LEU A 80 8.73 -2.21 0.36
N LEU A 81 8.05 -2.42 1.47
CA LEU A 81 6.62 -2.07 1.59
C LEU A 81 6.46 -0.95 2.61
N VAL A 82 5.80 0.13 2.19
CA VAL A 82 5.45 1.26 3.06
C VAL A 82 3.94 1.27 3.27
N LEU A 83 3.52 1.14 4.51
CA LEU A 83 2.10 1.10 4.88
C LEU A 83 1.66 2.46 5.41
N CYS A 84 0.96 3.20 4.55
CA CYS A 84 0.45 4.55 4.83
C CYS A 84 -1.08 4.60 4.90
N SER A 85 -1.77 3.47 4.76
CA SER A 85 -3.22 3.46 4.84
C SER A 85 -3.68 3.75 6.26
N GLY A 86 -4.68 4.61 6.38
CA GLY A 86 -5.26 4.95 7.64
C GLY A 86 -6.45 5.88 7.44
N VAL A 87 -7.39 5.82 8.35
CA VAL A 87 -8.56 6.69 8.36
C VAL A 87 -8.81 7.18 9.79
N GLY A 88 -9.53 8.28 9.91
CA GLY A 88 -9.97 8.82 11.18
C GLY A 88 -11.12 9.77 10.95
N ARG A 89 -11.98 9.92 11.95
CA ARG A 89 -13.07 10.89 11.94
C ARG A 89 -13.38 11.37 13.33
N MET A 90 -13.88 12.59 13.41
CA MET A 90 -14.38 13.15 14.67
C MET A 90 -15.60 12.36 15.13
N ASN A 91 -15.65 12.05 16.41
CA ASN A 91 -16.75 11.31 17.03
C ASN A 91 -17.05 11.91 18.43
N PRO A 92 -17.55 13.15 18.47
CA PRO A 92 -17.74 13.88 19.74
C PRO A 92 -18.77 13.22 20.67
N ASP A 93 -19.71 12.48 20.10
CA ASP A 93 -20.77 11.80 20.85
C ASP A 93 -20.38 10.39 21.31
N LEU A 94 -19.16 9.95 21.02
CA LEU A 94 -18.62 8.63 21.39
C LEU A 94 -19.51 7.48 20.89
N ASP A 95 -20.03 7.61 19.68
CA ASP A 95 -20.79 6.55 19.01
C ASP A 95 -19.84 5.42 18.60
N TYR A 96 -19.98 4.27 19.22
CA TYR A 96 -19.16 3.09 18.96
C TYR A 96 -19.18 2.67 17.48
N GLY A 97 -20.34 2.77 16.81
CA GLY A 97 -20.48 2.41 15.40
C GLY A 97 -19.60 3.25 14.47
N LEU A 98 -19.32 4.51 14.86
CA LEU A 98 -18.43 5.39 14.07
C LEU A 98 -16.96 5.04 14.24
N GLU A 99 -16.58 4.31 15.29
CA GLU A 99 -15.21 3.87 15.51
C GLU A 99 -14.83 2.64 14.68
N LEU A 100 -15.81 1.79 14.34
CA LEU A 100 -15.55 0.51 13.69
C LEU A 100 -14.81 0.63 12.36
N PRO A 101 -15.14 1.55 11.43
CA PRO A 101 -14.37 1.71 10.20
C PRO A 101 -12.92 2.10 10.44
N THR A 102 -12.65 2.88 11.48
CA THR A 102 -11.29 3.25 11.90
C THR A 102 -10.52 2.02 12.40
N VAL A 103 -11.15 1.20 13.24
CA VAL A 103 -10.55 -0.06 13.72
C VAL A 103 -10.31 -1.02 12.56
N ASP A 104 -11.28 -1.17 11.66
CA ASP A 104 -11.15 -2.06 10.50
C ASP A 104 -9.97 -1.69 9.61
N THR A 105 -9.79 -0.41 9.32
CA THR A 105 -8.67 0.03 8.47
C THR A 105 -7.35 0.05 9.22
N ASN A 106 -7.33 0.70 10.39
CA ASN A 106 -6.07 1.03 11.10
C ASN A 106 -5.54 -0.14 11.93
N VAL A 107 -6.36 -1.12 12.25
CA VAL A 107 -5.95 -2.30 13.02
C VAL A 107 -6.06 -3.58 12.19
N ARG A 108 -7.27 -3.97 11.78
CA ARG A 108 -7.46 -5.22 11.03
C ARG A 108 -6.76 -5.20 9.67
N GLY A 109 -6.99 -4.17 8.88
CA GLY A 109 -6.36 -4.00 7.57
C GLY A 109 -4.85 -3.84 7.68
N TRP A 110 -4.38 -3.04 8.63
CA TRP A 110 -2.97 -2.86 8.93
C TRP A 110 -2.31 -4.22 9.26
N THR A 111 -2.93 -5.00 10.15
CA THR A 111 -2.42 -6.32 10.55
C THR A 111 -2.34 -7.27 9.35
N ALA A 112 -3.39 -7.32 8.52
CA ALA A 112 -3.41 -8.20 7.35
C ALA A 112 -2.28 -7.88 6.36
N VAL A 113 -2.02 -6.61 6.10
CA VAL A 113 -0.94 -6.18 5.20
C VAL A 113 0.43 -6.48 5.80
N THR A 114 0.64 -6.19 7.08
CA THR A 114 1.93 -6.43 7.74
C THR A 114 2.25 -7.91 7.86
N ASP A 115 1.29 -8.75 8.18
CA ASP A 115 1.46 -10.20 8.23
C ASP A 115 1.83 -10.77 6.86
N TRP A 116 1.14 -10.29 5.81
CA TRP A 116 1.48 -10.68 4.45
C TRP A 116 2.91 -10.26 4.08
N ALA A 117 3.26 -9.00 4.32
CA ALA A 117 4.58 -8.47 3.96
C ALA A 117 5.70 -9.19 4.70
N PHE A 118 5.52 -9.43 5.99
CA PHE A 118 6.50 -10.15 6.80
C PHE A 118 6.71 -11.58 6.28
N SER A 119 5.61 -12.29 6.01
CA SER A 119 5.67 -13.65 5.45
C SER A 119 6.33 -13.67 4.06
N PHE A 120 6.00 -12.70 3.21
CA PHE A 120 6.61 -12.57 1.89
C PHE A 120 8.12 -12.36 1.97
N PHE A 121 8.57 -11.45 2.84
CA PHE A 121 9.99 -11.18 3.01
C PHE A 121 10.74 -12.34 3.65
N MET A 122 10.12 -13.08 4.56
CA MET A 122 10.72 -14.30 5.12
C MET A 122 10.95 -15.36 4.04
N GLN A 123 9.99 -15.58 3.16
CA GLN A 123 10.14 -16.52 2.04
C GLN A 123 11.17 -16.05 1.03
N GLN A 124 11.21 -14.76 0.74
CA GLN A 124 12.16 -14.16 -0.18
C GLN A 124 13.58 -14.13 0.39
N GLY A 125 13.74 -14.05 1.70
CA GLY A 125 15.02 -14.00 2.41
C GLY A 125 15.55 -12.59 2.64
N TYR A 126 14.84 -11.55 2.19
CA TYR A 126 15.16 -10.13 2.41
C TYR A 126 13.92 -9.27 2.23
N GLY A 127 13.98 -8.03 2.69
CA GLY A 127 12.93 -7.03 2.55
C GLY A 127 12.90 -6.05 3.71
N HIS A 128 12.16 -4.98 3.53
CA HIS A 128 11.98 -3.95 4.53
C HIS A 128 10.50 -3.55 4.60
N LEU A 129 9.97 -3.51 5.81
CA LEU A 129 8.61 -3.06 6.12
C LEU A 129 8.68 -1.75 6.92
N ALA A 130 7.98 -0.72 6.45
CA ALA A 130 7.92 0.58 7.09
C ALA A 130 6.48 1.12 7.19
#